data_356c302157581d1b0d68f70486277eca
#
_entry.id   356c302157581d1b0d68f70486277eca
#
_cell.length_a   1.000
_cell.length_b   1.000
_cell.length_c   1.000
_cell.angle_alpha   90.00
_cell.angle_beta   90.00
_cell.angle_gamma   90.00
#
_symmetry.space_group_name_H-M   'P 1'
#
loop_
_entity.id
_entity.type
_entity.pdbx_description
1 polymer ?
#
loop_
_entity_poly.entity_id
_entity_poly.type
_entity_poly.pdbx_seq_one_letter_code
_entity_poly.pdbx_strand_id
1 'polypeptide(L)'
;VSIAVETQTGLQPQTVKLGSTPVTRFILGGNPFSGFAHQTRERDEEMVNWYTMERIKETYRLAERSGVTTHLGRIDEFILRALREHWNEGGKLTWIAQTCPYVTTLPQAIYNAIRGQARCCFIHGGYMDFHVSNGTMDEARDGIKMIKDSGLAVGVAGHRVETIQWAADNLDLDFFMCSYYNPDDRTRQTSRDYGNEEYYGPEHREAMCALIQKLPAPAIHYKIMAAGRHDPREAF
;
A
#
# COMPACT_ATOMS: atom_id res chain seq x y z
N VAL A 1 27.76 1.72 -9.62
CA VAL A 1 28.15 2.69 -8.59
C VAL A 1 27.73 2.10 -7.25
N SER A 2 28.72 1.66 -6.46
CA SER A 2 28.49 1.14 -5.11
C SER A 2 28.26 2.33 -4.18
N ILE A 3 27.03 2.53 -3.73
CA ILE A 3 26.73 3.48 -2.68
C ILE A 3 27.07 2.79 -1.37
N ALA A 4 28.17 3.19 -0.75
CA ALA A 4 28.48 2.80 0.63
C ALA A 4 27.45 3.53 1.52
N VAL A 5 26.45 2.83 2.01
CA VAL A 5 25.55 3.33 3.04
C VAL A 5 26.30 3.18 4.38
N GLU A 6 26.83 4.29 4.88
CA GLU A 6 27.26 4.36 6.29
C GLU A 6 26.01 4.11 7.16
N THR A 7 26.00 2.99 7.84
CA THR A 7 24.98 2.70 8.86
C THR A 7 25.17 3.68 10.01
N GLN A 8 24.34 4.70 10.09
CA GLN A 8 24.17 5.46 11.32
C GLN A 8 23.54 4.55 12.37
N THR A 9 24.38 3.87 13.12
CA THR A 9 23.99 3.10 14.29
C THR A 9 23.48 4.03 15.37
N GLY A 10 22.16 4.08 15.59
CA GLY A 10 21.59 4.81 16.72
C GLY A 10 20.14 5.31 16.57
N LEU A 11 19.59 5.40 15.37
CA LEU A 11 18.18 5.79 15.20
C LEU A 11 17.29 4.55 15.41
N GLN A 12 16.64 4.48 16.57
CA GLN A 12 15.54 3.54 16.77
C GLN A 12 14.42 3.90 15.76
N PRO A 13 13.95 2.95 14.93
CA PRO A 13 12.90 3.24 13.98
C PRO A 13 11.64 3.66 14.74
N GLN A 14 11.09 4.83 14.38
CA GLN A 14 9.80 5.24 14.93
C GLN A 14 8.73 4.28 14.45
N THR A 15 7.90 3.81 15.37
CA THR A 15 6.80 2.91 15.08
C THR A 15 5.44 3.56 15.37
N VAL A 16 4.44 3.12 14.63
CA VAL A 16 3.02 3.44 14.83
C VAL A 16 2.27 2.12 14.96
N LYS A 17 1.18 2.08 15.69
CA LYS A 17 0.31 0.90 15.76
C LYS A 17 -0.82 1.02 14.75
N LEU A 18 -1.03 -0.03 13.96
CA LEU A 18 -2.23 -0.26 13.16
C LEU A 18 -3.03 -1.35 13.87
N GLY A 19 -4.11 -0.97 14.55
CA GLY A 19 -4.74 -1.83 15.55
C GLY A 19 -3.74 -2.22 16.64
N SER A 20 -3.50 -3.52 16.82
CA SER A 20 -2.48 -4.05 17.74
C SER A 20 -1.09 -4.21 17.14
N THR A 21 -0.95 -4.08 15.81
CA THR A 21 0.28 -4.38 15.05
C THR A 21 1.22 -3.18 15.02
N PRO A 22 2.44 -3.27 15.56
CA PRO A 22 3.45 -2.23 15.40
C PRO A 22 4.03 -2.28 13.98
N VAL A 23 4.11 -1.12 13.34
CA VAL A 23 4.71 -0.95 12.00
C VAL A 23 5.70 0.21 12.04
N THR A 24 6.75 0.18 11.22
CA THR A 24 7.65 1.32 11.10
C THR A 24 6.95 2.49 10.42
N ARG A 25 7.22 3.71 10.88
CA ARG A 25 6.61 4.93 10.34
C ARG A 25 6.92 5.13 8.85
N PHE A 26 8.13 4.76 8.42
CA PHE A 26 8.47 4.62 7.02
C PHE A 26 8.24 3.18 6.58
N ILE A 27 7.52 3.00 5.47
CA ILE A 27 7.07 1.69 4.98
C ILE A 27 7.64 1.46 3.58
N LEU A 28 8.23 0.30 3.36
CA LEU A 28 8.72 -0.10 2.04
C LEU A 28 7.53 -0.50 1.16
N GLY A 29 7.27 0.26 0.09
CA GLY A 29 6.26 -0.08 -0.92
C GLY A 29 6.73 -1.17 -1.89
N GLY A 30 5.79 -1.87 -2.52
CA GLY A 30 6.07 -2.98 -3.44
C GLY A 30 5.79 -2.69 -4.91
N ASN A 31 5.27 -1.53 -5.28
CA ASN A 31 4.88 -1.23 -6.65
C ASN A 31 6.00 -1.45 -7.69
N PRO A 32 7.26 -1.00 -7.46
CA PRO A 32 8.34 -1.22 -8.41
C PRO A 32 8.65 -2.70 -8.67
N PHE A 33 8.44 -3.58 -7.69
CA PHE A 33 8.71 -5.01 -7.81
C PHE A 33 7.79 -5.69 -8.83
N SER A 34 6.59 -5.13 -9.02
CA SER A 34 5.56 -5.66 -9.92
C SER A 34 5.32 -4.76 -11.15
N GLY A 35 6.19 -3.79 -11.43
CA GLY A 35 6.10 -2.93 -12.60
C GLY A 35 4.93 -1.94 -12.56
N PHE A 36 4.73 -1.25 -11.44
CA PHE A 36 3.71 -0.20 -11.32
C PHE A 36 4.36 1.17 -11.12
N ALA A 37 4.98 1.71 -12.17
CA ALA A 37 5.64 3.02 -12.14
C ALA A 37 4.65 4.19 -12.02
N HIS A 38 3.42 4.02 -12.49
CA HIS A 38 2.46 5.12 -12.67
C HIS A 38 2.98 6.24 -13.59
N GLN A 39 3.74 5.85 -14.61
CA GLN A 39 4.32 6.72 -15.62
C GLN A 39 4.02 6.15 -17.01
N THR A 40 4.90 5.30 -17.56
CA THR A 40 4.78 4.67 -18.88
C THR A 40 4.92 3.15 -18.78
N ARG A 41 4.50 2.43 -19.85
CA ARG A 41 4.70 0.97 -19.93
C ARG A 41 6.17 0.59 -19.99
N GLU A 42 6.97 1.37 -20.68
CA GLU A 42 8.42 1.15 -20.79
C GLU A 42 9.06 1.22 -19.41
N ARG A 43 8.60 2.14 -18.56
CA ARG A 43 9.07 2.27 -17.19
C ARG A 43 8.63 1.10 -16.31
N ASP A 44 7.43 0.59 -16.51
CA ASP A 44 6.95 -0.62 -15.85
C ASP A 44 7.82 -1.83 -16.21
N GLU A 45 8.15 -2.01 -17.50
CA GLU A 45 9.02 -3.08 -17.98
C GLU A 45 10.46 -2.94 -17.48
N GLU A 46 11.02 -1.75 -17.44
CA GLU A 46 12.33 -1.49 -16.83
C GLU A 46 12.36 -1.93 -15.37
N MET A 47 11.31 -1.60 -14.59
CA MET A 47 11.20 -2.01 -13.19
C MET A 47 11.13 -3.53 -13.03
N VAL A 48 10.29 -4.21 -13.80
CA VAL A 48 10.17 -5.68 -13.76
C VAL A 48 11.51 -6.34 -14.12
N ASN A 49 12.18 -5.86 -15.18
CA ASN A 49 13.47 -6.40 -15.61
C ASN A 49 14.58 -6.14 -14.57
N TRP A 50 14.52 -5.00 -13.89
CA TRP A 50 15.50 -4.68 -12.84
C TRP A 50 15.29 -5.52 -11.58
N TYR A 51 14.03 -5.68 -11.10
CA TYR A 51 13.71 -6.36 -9.85
C TYR A 51 13.60 -7.88 -10.03
N THR A 52 14.73 -8.55 -10.19
CA THR A 52 14.81 -10.01 -10.02
C THR A 52 14.48 -10.39 -8.57
N MET A 53 14.15 -11.66 -8.32
CA MET A 53 13.88 -12.15 -6.96
C MET A 53 15.01 -11.81 -5.99
N GLU A 54 16.27 -11.97 -6.41
CA GLU A 54 17.41 -11.65 -5.57
C GLU A 54 17.50 -10.14 -5.25
N ARG A 55 17.27 -9.27 -6.22
CA ARG A 55 17.27 -7.82 -5.99
C ARG A 55 16.14 -7.37 -5.07
N ILE A 56 14.98 -8.02 -5.14
CA ILE A 56 13.89 -7.77 -4.18
C ILE A 56 14.34 -8.13 -2.77
N LYS A 57 14.93 -9.32 -2.58
CA LYS A 57 15.46 -9.75 -1.27
C LYS A 57 16.60 -8.85 -0.78
N GLU A 58 17.48 -8.40 -1.67
CA GLU A 58 18.50 -7.39 -1.33
C GLU A 58 17.87 -6.08 -0.84
N THR A 59 16.80 -5.63 -1.51
CA THR A 59 16.05 -4.44 -1.11
C THR A 59 15.39 -4.63 0.27
N TYR A 60 14.84 -5.80 0.54
CA TYR A 60 14.29 -6.14 1.86
C TYR A 60 15.38 -6.10 2.95
N ARG A 61 16.52 -6.75 2.70
CA ARG A 61 17.67 -6.72 3.63
C ARG A 61 18.21 -5.30 3.86
N LEU A 62 18.25 -4.47 2.81
CA LEU A 62 18.68 -3.07 2.92
C LEU A 62 17.68 -2.26 3.76
N ALA A 63 16.38 -2.42 3.53
CA ALA A 63 15.34 -1.76 4.32
C ALA A 63 15.48 -2.11 5.80
N GLU A 64 15.61 -3.38 6.14
CA GLU A 64 15.78 -3.82 7.54
C GLU A 64 17.05 -3.25 8.18
N ARG A 65 18.19 -3.25 7.47
CA ARG A 65 19.42 -2.61 7.97
C ARG A 65 19.26 -1.11 8.19
N SER A 66 18.37 -0.46 7.43
CA SER A 66 18.05 0.96 7.58
C SER A 66 16.96 1.23 8.62
N GLY A 67 16.53 0.20 9.36
CA GLY A 67 15.47 0.31 10.38
C GLY A 67 14.04 0.31 9.83
N VAL A 68 13.84 0.05 8.53
CA VAL A 68 12.52 -0.10 7.93
C VAL A 68 12.13 -1.58 7.94
N THR A 69 11.30 -1.97 8.90
CA THR A 69 10.91 -3.37 9.13
C THR A 69 9.48 -3.67 8.70
N THR A 70 8.88 -2.79 7.91
CA THR A 70 7.52 -2.97 7.39
C THR A 70 7.53 -2.88 5.88
N HIS A 71 6.94 -3.89 5.23
CA HIS A 71 6.69 -3.92 3.79
C HIS A 71 5.19 -3.88 3.51
N LEU A 72 4.77 -3.03 2.59
CA LEU A 72 3.43 -2.99 2.05
C LEU A 72 3.48 -3.49 0.61
N GLY A 73 2.85 -4.63 0.37
CA GLY A 73 2.88 -5.29 -0.93
C GLY A 73 1.58 -6.00 -1.28
N ARG A 74 1.41 -6.24 -2.58
CA ARG A 74 0.25 -6.91 -3.14
C ARG A 74 0.15 -8.36 -2.69
N ILE A 75 -1.07 -8.86 -2.63
CA ILE A 75 -1.36 -10.28 -2.40
C ILE A 75 -1.31 -11.00 -3.76
N ASP A 76 -0.10 -11.29 -4.24
CA ASP A 76 0.12 -12.15 -5.39
C ASP A 76 1.23 -13.18 -5.09
N GLU A 77 1.29 -14.24 -5.90
CA GLU A 77 2.23 -15.36 -5.66
C GLU A 77 3.70 -14.91 -5.75
N PHE A 78 3.99 -13.88 -6.54
CA PHE A 78 5.35 -13.37 -6.69
C PHE A 78 5.84 -12.70 -5.41
N ILE A 79 5.05 -11.78 -4.86
CA ILE A 79 5.38 -11.08 -3.60
C ILE A 79 5.38 -12.06 -2.43
N LEU A 80 4.41 -12.98 -2.37
CA LEU A 80 4.38 -14.03 -1.35
C LEU A 80 5.63 -14.91 -1.39
N ARG A 81 6.12 -15.24 -2.58
CA ARG A 81 7.35 -16.03 -2.73
C ARG A 81 8.56 -15.24 -2.23
N ALA A 82 8.70 -13.98 -2.62
CA ALA A 82 9.79 -13.11 -2.18
C ALA A 82 9.85 -12.97 -0.65
N LEU A 83 8.69 -12.73 -0.02
CA LEU A 83 8.59 -12.64 1.44
C LEU A 83 8.96 -13.96 2.13
N ARG A 84 8.45 -15.10 1.65
CA ARG A 84 8.77 -16.42 2.24
C ARG A 84 10.24 -16.74 2.14
N GLU A 85 10.88 -16.48 1.00
CA GLU A 85 12.33 -16.69 0.86
C GLU A 85 13.10 -15.78 1.81
N HIS A 86 12.73 -14.49 1.87
CA HIS A 86 13.36 -13.54 2.79
C HIS A 86 13.23 -13.98 4.26
N TRP A 87 12.04 -14.40 4.71
CA TRP A 87 11.83 -14.89 6.07
C TRP A 87 12.60 -16.18 6.35
N ASN A 88 12.65 -17.12 5.40
CA ASN A 88 13.45 -18.36 5.52
C ASN A 88 14.97 -18.08 5.62
N GLU A 89 15.42 -16.96 5.06
CA GLU A 89 16.79 -16.47 5.15
C GLU A 89 17.06 -15.64 6.43
N GLY A 90 16.08 -15.55 7.33
CA GLY A 90 16.21 -14.86 8.62
C GLY A 90 15.71 -13.42 8.65
N GLY A 91 15.10 -12.93 7.55
CA GLY A 91 14.42 -11.63 7.50
C GLY A 91 13.22 -11.55 8.46
N LYS A 92 12.86 -10.32 8.85
CA LYS A 92 11.85 -10.04 9.90
C LYS A 92 10.79 -9.03 9.47
N LEU A 93 10.65 -8.77 8.16
CA LEU A 93 9.68 -7.80 7.68
C LEU A 93 8.26 -8.14 8.13
N THR A 94 7.58 -7.16 8.69
CA THR A 94 6.13 -7.18 8.89
C THR A 94 5.44 -6.88 7.56
N TRP A 95 4.50 -7.70 7.13
CA TRP A 95 3.79 -7.50 5.88
C TRP A 95 2.40 -6.91 6.10
N ILE A 96 2.14 -5.77 5.42
CA ILE A 96 0.82 -5.18 5.21
C ILE A 96 0.35 -5.62 3.81
N ALA A 97 -0.70 -6.41 3.76
CA ALA A 97 -1.19 -7.06 2.55
C ALA A 97 -2.21 -6.17 1.82
N GLN A 98 -1.97 -5.89 0.53
CA GLN A 98 -2.89 -5.18 -0.34
C GLN A 98 -3.72 -6.17 -1.15
N THR A 99 -5.05 -6.14 -1.04
CA THR A 99 -5.92 -6.94 -1.93
C THR A 99 -5.74 -6.52 -3.39
N CYS A 100 -5.90 -7.50 -4.30
CA CYS A 100 -5.73 -7.29 -5.74
C CYS A 100 -6.97 -7.79 -6.48
N PRO A 101 -8.05 -7.02 -6.53
CA PRO A 101 -9.33 -7.45 -7.10
C PRO A 101 -9.29 -7.75 -8.59
N TYR A 102 -8.23 -7.33 -9.29
CA TYR A 102 -8.03 -7.61 -10.73
C TYR A 102 -7.30 -8.93 -10.99
N VAL A 103 -6.77 -9.55 -9.96
CA VAL A 103 -6.01 -10.81 -10.04
C VAL A 103 -6.84 -11.97 -9.52
N THR A 104 -7.68 -11.71 -8.51
CA THR A 104 -8.49 -12.74 -7.86
C THR A 104 -9.70 -12.09 -7.16
N THR A 105 -10.65 -12.91 -6.68
CA THR A 105 -11.78 -12.40 -5.89
C THR A 105 -11.33 -11.83 -4.55
N LEU A 106 -12.11 -10.91 -3.99
CA LEU A 106 -11.80 -10.31 -2.69
C LEU A 106 -11.66 -11.35 -1.57
N PRO A 107 -12.56 -12.33 -1.40
CA PRO A 107 -12.40 -13.37 -0.40
C PRO A 107 -11.13 -14.21 -0.58
N GLN A 108 -10.77 -14.55 -1.83
CA GLN A 108 -9.57 -15.32 -2.10
C GLN A 108 -8.30 -14.51 -1.80
N ALA A 109 -8.28 -13.21 -2.12
CA ALA A 109 -7.18 -12.32 -1.76
C ALA A 109 -6.99 -12.28 -0.24
N ILE A 110 -8.07 -12.10 0.53
CA ILE A 110 -8.01 -12.08 2.00
C ILE A 110 -7.51 -13.43 2.56
N TYR A 111 -8.02 -14.55 2.03
CA TYR A 111 -7.52 -15.87 2.41
C TYR A 111 -6.01 -16.01 2.15
N ASN A 112 -5.53 -15.53 1.02
CA ASN A 112 -4.09 -15.55 0.70
C ASN A 112 -3.27 -14.65 1.63
N ALA A 113 -3.80 -13.51 2.07
CA ALA A 113 -3.15 -12.66 3.09
C ALA A 113 -2.98 -13.41 4.41
N ILE A 114 -4.05 -14.05 4.89
CA ILE A 114 -4.05 -14.85 6.12
C ILE A 114 -3.03 -15.99 6.01
N ARG A 115 -3.10 -16.77 4.95
CA ARG A 115 -2.19 -17.90 4.68
C ARG A 115 -0.74 -17.44 4.48
N GLY A 116 -0.56 -16.24 3.94
CA GLY A 116 0.74 -15.59 3.73
C GLY A 116 1.33 -14.94 4.98
N GLN A 117 0.66 -15.06 6.15
CA GLN A 117 1.11 -14.51 7.43
C GLN A 117 1.19 -12.96 7.46
N ALA A 118 0.33 -12.29 6.71
CA ALA A 118 0.16 -10.84 6.85
C ALA A 118 -0.18 -10.48 8.30
N ARG A 119 0.18 -9.28 8.72
CA ARG A 119 -0.20 -8.72 10.03
C ARG A 119 -1.31 -7.69 9.90
N CYS A 120 -1.40 -7.05 8.75
CA CYS A 120 -2.46 -6.13 8.38
C CYS A 120 -2.93 -6.49 6.98
N CYS A 121 -4.20 -6.22 6.68
CA CYS A 121 -4.75 -6.38 5.34
C CYS A 121 -5.68 -5.20 5.03
N PHE A 122 -5.62 -4.69 3.81
CA PHE A 122 -6.51 -3.61 3.37
C PHE A 122 -7.09 -3.84 1.99
N ILE A 123 -8.31 -3.31 1.81
CA ILE A 123 -9.00 -3.36 0.52
C ILE A 123 -8.42 -2.27 -0.39
N HIS A 124 -8.13 -2.65 -1.64
CA HIS A 124 -7.51 -1.82 -2.66
C HIS A 124 -8.28 -0.52 -2.95
N GLY A 125 -7.55 0.59 -3.13
CA GLY A 125 -8.15 1.91 -3.27
C GLY A 125 -9.06 2.05 -4.48
N GLY A 126 -8.66 1.59 -5.66
CA GLY A 126 -9.52 1.66 -6.84
C GLY A 126 -10.80 0.84 -6.71
N TYR A 127 -10.74 -0.29 -6.00
CA TYR A 127 -11.93 -1.07 -5.67
C TYR A 127 -12.87 -0.28 -4.76
N MET A 128 -12.35 0.31 -3.69
CA MET A 128 -13.14 1.13 -2.77
C MET A 128 -13.73 2.37 -3.47
N ASP A 129 -12.94 3.08 -4.27
CA ASP A 129 -13.39 4.27 -5.00
C ASP A 129 -14.58 3.95 -5.93
N PHE A 130 -14.50 2.82 -6.65
CA PHE A 130 -15.57 2.36 -7.51
C PHE A 130 -16.84 2.01 -6.71
N HIS A 131 -16.72 1.16 -5.71
CA HIS A 131 -17.87 0.66 -4.96
C HIS A 131 -18.56 1.74 -4.11
N VAL A 132 -17.80 2.65 -3.51
CA VAL A 132 -18.37 3.80 -2.79
C VAL A 132 -19.12 4.71 -3.76
N SER A 133 -18.57 4.99 -4.94
CA SER A 133 -19.23 5.85 -5.95
C SER A 133 -20.51 5.25 -6.49
N ASN A 134 -20.63 3.94 -6.54
CA ASN A 134 -21.78 3.22 -7.09
C ASN A 134 -22.73 2.67 -6.01
N GLY A 135 -22.43 2.86 -4.73
CA GLY A 135 -23.27 2.36 -3.63
C GLY A 135 -23.32 0.84 -3.49
N THR A 136 -22.29 0.14 -3.98
CA THR A 136 -22.22 -1.35 -4.03
C THR A 136 -21.24 -1.92 -3.03
N MET A 137 -21.41 -1.62 -1.74
CA MET A 137 -20.40 -1.88 -0.69
C MET A 137 -20.52 -3.23 0.01
N ASP A 138 -21.46 -4.07 -0.34
CA ASP A 138 -21.74 -5.31 0.41
C ASP A 138 -20.53 -6.24 0.44
N GLU A 139 -19.93 -6.55 -0.70
CA GLU A 139 -18.73 -7.41 -0.78
C GLU A 139 -17.54 -6.82 0.00
N ALA A 140 -17.37 -5.50 -0.03
CA ALA A 140 -16.32 -4.84 0.75
C ALA A 140 -16.56 -4.95 2.26
N ARG A 141 -17.81 -4.82 2.72
CA ARG A 141 -18.19 -5.01 4.14
C ARG A 141 -17.92 -6.44 4.59
N ASP A 142 -18.29 -7.44 3.78
CA ASP A 142 -18.01 -8.84 4.04
C ASP A 142 -16.50 -9.12 4.09
N GLY A 143 -15.75 -8.53 3.18
CA GLY A 143 -14.28 -8.60 3.18
C GLY A 143 -13.65 -8.00 4.44
N ILE A 144 -14.12 -6.83 4.89
CA ILE A 144 -13.67 -6.19 6.14
C ILE A 144 -13.96 -7.10 7.33
N LYS A 145 -15.17 -7.66 7.39
CA LYS A 145 -15.53 -8.62 8.44
C LYS A 145 -14.60 -9.84 8.43
N MET A 146 -14.32 -10.41 7.25
CA MET A 146 -13.43 -11.56 7.09
C MET A 146 -12.00 -11.24 7.58
N ILE A 147 -11.47 -10.03 7.28
CA ILE A 147 -10.15 -9.60 7.76
C ILE A 147 -10.16 -9.49 9.30
N LYS A 148 -11.16 -8.86 9.89
CA LYS A 148 -11.30 -8.72 11.35
C LYS A 148 -11.39 -10.07 12.05
N ASP A 149 -12.25 -10.96 11.56
CA ASP A 149 -12.46 -12.29 12.14
C ASP A 149 -11.17 -13.13 12.11
N SER A 150 -10.23 -12.84 11.20
CA SER A 150 -8.92 -13.48 11.14
C SER A 150 -7.89 -12.94 12.14
N GLY A 151 -8.20 -11.85 12.84
CA GLY A 151 -7.30 -11.18 13.79
C GLY A 151 -6.25 -10.27 13.14
N LEU A 152 -6.34 -10.01 11.83
CA LEU A 152 -5.49 -9.04 11.14
C LEU A 152 -5.99 -7.61 11.41
N ALA A 153 -5.07 -6.65 11.51
CA ALA A 153 -5.45 -5.25 11.46
C ALA A 153 -6.06 -4.92 10.09
N VAL A 154 -7.23 -4.28 10.10
CA VAL A 154 -8.03 -4.04 8.90
C VAL A 154 -7.98 -2.59 8.47
N GLY A 155 -7.76 -2.36 7.17
CA GLY A 155 -7.81 -1.04 6.57
C GLY A 155 -8.50 -1.00 5.22
N VAL A 156 -8.66 0.21 4.71
CA VAL A 156 -9.07 0.46 3.33
C VAL A 156 -8.19 1.54 2.72
N ALA A 157 -7.99 1.46 1.41
CA ALA A 157 -7.34 2.52 0.65
C ALA A 157 -8.37 3.33 -0.13
N GLY A 158 -8.01 4.57 -0.51
CA GLY A 158 -8.80 5.42 -1.39
C GLY A 158 -7.95 6.47 -2.06
N HIS A 159 -8.31 6.84 -3.29
CA HIS A 159 -7.72 7.97 -4.02
C HIS A 159 -8.59 9.22 -3.90
N ARG A 160 -9.85 9.05 -3.58
CA ARG A 160 -10.84 10.11 -3.45
C ARG A 160 -11.10 10.44 -1.99
N VAL A 161 -11.19 11.73 -1.68
CA VAL A 161 -11.51 12.22 -0.34
C VAL A 161 -12.87 11.67 0.12
N GLU A 162 -13.85 11.60 -0.78
CA GLU A 162 -15.19 11.08 -0.50
C GLU A 162 -15.18 9.60 -0.12
N THR A 163 -14.29 8.82 -0.74
CA THR A 163 -14.12 7.38 -0.42
C THR A 163 -13.59 7.20 1.01
N ILE A 164 -12.56 7.94 1.37
CA ILE A 164 -11.96 7.87 2.72
C ILE A 164 -12.92 8.43 3.76
N GLN A 165 -13.60 9.54 3.48
CA GLN A 165 -14.62 10.10 4.39
C GLN A 165 -15.76 9.11 4.59
N TRP A 166 -16.30 8.54 3.49
CA TRP A 166 -17.34 7.52 3.59
C TRP A 166 -16.89 6.32 4.45
N ALA A 167 -15.66 5.85 4.24
CA ALA A 167 -15.12 4.75 5.02
C ALA A 167 -15.00 5.09 6.51
N ALA A 168 -14.55 6.31 6.83
CA ALA A 168 -14.46 6.79 8.21
C ALA A 168 -15.83 6.87 8.92
N ASP A 169 -16.87 7.23 8.18
CA ASP A 169 -18.22 7.40 8.71
C ASP A 169 -19.00 6.07 8.83
N ASN A 170 -18.62 5.05 8.04
CA ASN A 170 -19.44 3.83 7.87
C ASN A 170 -18.73 2.52 8.25
N LEU A 171 -17.42 2.53 8.49
CA LEU A 171 -16.64 1.33 8.74
C LEU A 171 -15.81 1.48 10.02
N ASP A 172 -15.72 0.42 10.78
CA ASP A 172 -14.81 0.32 11.92
C ASP A 172 -13.48 -0.27 11.45
N LEU A 173 -12.45 0.58 11.34
CA LEU A 173 -11.15 0.27 10.74
C LEU A 173 -10.00 0.56 11.72
N ASP A 174 -8.93 -0.24 11.61
CA ASP A 174 -7.71 -0.02 12.37
C ASP A 174 -6.78 1.01 11.71
N PHE A 175 -6.92 1.24 10.40
CA PHE A 175 -6.13 2.23 9.66
C PHE A 175 -6.75 2.61 8.33
N PHE A 176 -6.33 3.74 7.80
CA PHE A 176 -6.66 4.23 6.47
C PHE A 176 -5.40 4.30 5.61
N MET A 177 -5.54 4.08 4.31
CA MET A 177 -4.47 4.29 3.35
C MET A 177 -4.89 5.36 2.35
N CYS A 178 -4.32 6.56 2.48
CA CYS A 178 -4.76 7.79 1.86
C CYS A 178 -3.82 8.21 0.72
N SER A 179 -4.35 8.25 -0.51
CA SER A 179 -3.64 8.79 -1.65
C SER A 179 -3.61 10.31 -1.60
N TYR A 180 -2.43 10.90 -1.80
CA TYR A 180 -2.33 12.36 -1.94
C TYR A 180 -2.90 12.88 -3.26
N TYR A 181 -3.04 12.00 -4.25
CA TYR A 181 -3.53 12.38 -5.57
C TYR A 181 -4.56 11.36 -6.09
N ASN A 182 -5.52 11.88 -6.84
CA ASN A 182 -6.49 11.08 -7.59
C ASN A 182 -6.31 11.35 -9.09
N PRO A 183 -5.29 10.77 -9.74
CA PRO A 183 -4.89 11.12 -11.09
C PRO A 183 -5.78 10.50 -12.19
N ASP A 184 -6.82 9.74 -11.82
CA ASP A 184 -7.62 8.93 -12.72
C ASP A 184 -9.11 8.92 -12.31
N ASP A 185 -10.04 8.81 -13.26
CA ASP A 185 -11.47 8.64 -12.96
C ASP A 185 -11.76 7.22 -12.48
N ARG A 186 -11.88 7.05 -11.17
CA ARG A 186 -12.14 5.77 -10.51
C ARG A 186 -13.61 5.53 -10.20
N THR A 187 -14.50 6.36 -10.72
CA THR A 187 -15.95 6.19 -10.52
C THR A 187 -16.54 5.16 -11.48
N ARG A 188 -15.88 4.92 -12.61
CA ARG A 188 -16.41 4.12 -13.73
C ARG A 188 -15.67 2.82 -13.95
N GLN A 189 -14.48 2.65 -13.39
CA GLN A 189 -13.67 1.43 -13.63
C GLN A 189 -12.91 1.00 -12.38
N THR A 190 -12.72 -0.32 -12.27
CA THR A 190 -11.97 -0.95 -11.21
C THR A 190 -10.53 -1.28 -11.61
N SER A 191 -10.21 -1.30 -12.91
CA SER A 191 -8.90 -1.60 -13.47
C SER A 191 -8.18 -0.32 -13.89
N ARG A 192 -6.86 -0.40 -13.89
CA ARG A 192 -6.00 0.68 -14.35
C ARG A 192 -5.97 0.72 -15.88
N ASP A 193 -6.26 1.87 -16.46
CA ASP A 193 -5.94 2.20 -17.85
C ASP A 193 -4.59 2.90 -17.93
N TYR A 194 -3.65 2.29 -18.64
CA TYR A 194 -2.34 2.90 -18.89
C TYR A 194 -2.48 4.19 -19.71
N GLY A 195 -1.91 5.27 -19.21
CA GLY A 195 -1.91 6.56 -19.90
C GLY A 195 -2.97 7.56 -19.42
N ASN A 196 -3.87 7.14 -18.53
CA ASN A 196 -4.91 8.04 -17.97
C ASN A 196 -4.55 8.66 -16.62
N GLU A 197 -3.38 8.36 -16.07
CA GLU A 197 -2.88 8.98 -14.82
C GLU A 197 -2.16 10.30 -15.15
N GLU A 198 -2.91 11.30 -15.61
CA GLU A 198 -2.33 12.53 -16.14
C GLU A 198 -2.29 13.69 -15.16
N TYR A 199 -3.15 13.69 -14.14
CA TYR A 199 -3.31 14.85 -13.28
C TYR A 199 -2.93 14.59 -11.82
N TYR A 200 -1.95 15.33 -11.35
CA TYR A 200 -1.47 15.33 -9.97
C TYR A 200 -1.55 16.73 -9.37
N GLY A 201 -2.76 17.27 -9.29
CA GLY A 201 -3.01 18.63 -8.83
C GLY A 201 -2.78 18.81 -7.32
N PRO A 202 -2.24 19.95 -6.87
CA PRO A 202 -1.98 20.25 -5.47
C PRO A 202 -3.25 20.24 -4.61
N GLU A 203 -4.42 20.59 -5.17
CA GLU A 203 -5.70 20.56 -4.48
C GLU A 203 -6.09 19.18 -3.98
N HIS A 204 -5.72 18.12 -4.68
CA HIS A 204 -5.95 16.74 -4.22
C HIS A 204 -5.20 16.47 -2.91
N ARG A 205 -3.92 16.88 -2.85
CA ARG A 205 -3.08 16.74 -1.67
C ARG A 205 -3.62 17.55 -0.51
N GLU A 206 -3.98 18.80 -0.73
CA GLU A 206 -4.51 19.69 0.30
C GLU A 206 -5.80 19.11 0.91
N ALA A 207 -6.75 18.70 0.06
CA ALA A 207 -8.01 18.11 0.51
C ALA A 207 -7.80 16.81 1.30
N MET A 208 -6.92 15.92 0.82
CA MET A 208 -6.63 14.67 1.52
C MET A 208 -5.91 14.92 2.85
N CYS A 209 -4.93 15.83 2.90
CA CYS A 209 -4.24 16.19 4.13
C CYS A 209 -5.20 16.80 5.18
N ALA A 210 -6.16 17.62 4.74
CA ALA A 210 -7.18 18.17 5.64
C ALA A 210 -8.12 17.09 6.21
N LEU A 211 -8.44 16.06 5.41
CA LEU A 211 -9.24 14.93 5.87
C LEU A 211 -8.46 14.05 6.86
N ILE A 212 -7.20 13.72 6.54
CA ILE A 212 -6.36 12.83 7.38
C ILE A 212 -6.29 13.31 8.83
N GLN A 213 -6.25 14.61 9.07
CA GLN A 213 -6.21 15.17 10.42
C GLN A 213 -7.47 14.90 11.26
N LYS A 214 -8.55 14.47 10.62
CA LYS A 214 -9.86 14.20 11.26
C LYS A 214 -10.19 12.72 11.35
N LEU A 215 -9.34 11.84 10.78
CA LEU A 215 -9.60 10.41 10.77
C LEU A 215 -9.53 9.80 12.16
N PRO A 216 -10.41 8.83 12.49
CA PRO A 216 -10.47 8.21 13.80
C PRO A 216 -9.34 7.21 14.07
N ALA A 217 -8.57 6.83 13.06
CA ALA A 217 -7.46 5.87 13.14
C ALA A 217 -6.27 6.34 12.30
N PRO A 218 -5.06 5.77 12.50
CA PRO A 218 -3.87 6.16 11.76
C PRO A 218 -4.02 6.07 10.25
N ALA A 219 -3.38 6.99 9.53
CA ALA A 219 -3.32 6.99 8.07
C ALA A 219 -1.93 6.60 7.55
N ILE A 220 -1.89 5.70 6.57
CA ILE A 220 -0.72 5.46 5.72
C ILE A 220 -0.85 6.37 4.50
N HIS A 221 0.16 7.18 4.27
CA HIS A 221 0.21 8.12 3.16
C HIS A 221 0.89 7.49 1.95
N TYR A 222 0.29 7.57 0.78
CA TYR A 222 0.91 7.07 -0.44
C TYR A 222 0.74 8.03 -1.62
N LYS A 223 1.46 7.78 -2.72
CA LYS A 223 1.60 8.69 -3.87
C LYS A 223 2.16 10.08 -3.49
N ILE A 224 2.80 10.21 -2.33
CA ILE A 224 3.29 11.51 -1.81
C ILE A 224 4.23 12.25 -2.76
N MET A 225 5.00 11.52 -3.57
CA MET A 225 5.90 12.06 -4.59
C MET A 225 5.25 12.15 -5.99
N ALA A 226 3.92 12.02 -6.12
CA ALA A 226 3.20 12.07 -7.39
C ALA A 226 3.85 11.20 -8.49
N ALA A 227 4.19 9.95 -8.17
CA ALA A 227 4.89 9.01 -9.04
C ALA A 227 6.26 9.55 -9.55
N GLY A 228 6.99 10.26 -8.71
CA GLY A 228 8.31 10.81 -9.01
C GLY A 228 8.29 12.19 -9.68
N ARG A 229 7.14 12.87 -9.72
CA ARG A 229 7.01 14.23 -10.28
C ARG A 229 7.42 15.32 -9.28
N HIS A 230 7.48 15.00 -7.98
CA HIS A 230 7.91 15.92 -6.92
C HIS A 230 9.25 15.51 -6.33
N ASP A 231 10.06 16.50 -5.97
CA ASP A 231 11.30 16.28 -5.21
C ASP A 231 10.95 15.69 -3.83
N PRO A 232 11.68 14.67 -3.35
CA PRO A 232 11.43 14.09 -2.04
C PRO A 232 11.47 15.10 -0.89
N ARG A 233 12.32 16.14 -0.97
CA ARG A 233 12.43 17.17 0.07
C ARG A 233 11.19 18.06 0.18
N GLU A 234 10.43 18.19 -0.93
CA GLU A 234 9.18 18.94 -0.95
C GLU A 234 7.98 18.05 -0.58
N ALA A 235 8.10 16.74 -0.85
CA ALA A 235 7.04 15.78 -0.64
C ALA A 235 6.93 15.32 0.83
N PHE A 236 8.05 15.25 1.54
CA PHE A 236 8.17 14.86 2.95
C PHE A 236 8.40 16.06 3.87
#